data_5a89b1d3942e8e06e9c5c746252b1f75
#
_entry.id   5a89b1d3942e8e06e9c5c746252b1f75
#
_cell.length_a   1.000
_cell.length_b   1.000
_cell.length_c   1.000
_cell.angle_alpha   90.00
_cell.angle_beta   90.00
_cell.angle_gamma   90.00
#
_symmetry.space_group_name_H-M   'P 1'
#
loop_
_entity.id
_entity.type
_entity.pdbx_description
1 polymer ?
#
loop_
_entity_poly.entity_id
_entity_poly.type
_entity_poly.pdbx_seq_one_letter_code
_entity_poly.pdbx_strand_id
1 'polypeptide(L)'
;MSAGRRARTAALLLTLAPAAMPAAAAPAAAAATATAAAPPGAAASDALAYALLKQLVEINTTDSPRGNVTTAAEAMAQRFRAAGFPEADIQVLGASARKKNLVVRLRGSGAHPAVLLIGHLDVVEARREDWSTDPFRLIERDGFFYGRGTLDMKGPDALMAAALIRLKREGFRPARDIILALTADEEGGAANGVAWLLEHHRELIDAQFVLSGDDYSVLTEHGRPLFFKLDASEKVYADYQLLVTNKGGHSSEPVPDNAIYRLTRGLDRLAAYEFPFELNAVTREYYRRLAGIDTGQRAADMRAILREPPEQRSLERLSQDPVDHSITRTTCVATRLEAGHANNALPQRAQAVVNCRILPGHSPEEVRQRLLKVLGDPAITVSYLASDGKLLDKAPEVRGFAPPPLLPEVLNPLDQLVAETWPGLKVIPSMSAGASDATHTSAAGLPTYTFSPLTIDPDDDREHGRDERIGVASFYQANEFMYRYLKMLTAH
;
A
#
# COMPACT_ATOMS: atom_id res chain seq x y z
N MET A 1 6.58 17.98 -65.89
CA MET A 1 5.71 19.13 -66.30
C MET A 1 4.84 19.42 -65.13
N SER A 2 4.91 20.41 -64.51
CA SER A 2 4.85 21.82 -64.26
C SER A 2 4.79 22.01 -62.74
N ALA A 3 5.80 22.54 -62.09
CA ALA A 3 6.04 23.92 -61.72
C ALA A 3 4.85 24.57 -60.97
N GLY A 4 4.98 24.82 -59.70
CA GLY A 4 5.62 25.91 -59.06
C GLY A 4 4.58 26.74 -58.27
N ARG A 5 4.88 27.11 -57.10
CA ARG A 5 4.99 28.50 -56.61
C ARG A 5 5.18 28.53 -55.06
N ARG A 6 6.36 29.03 -54.70
CA ARG A 6 6.64 29.50 -53.35
C ARG A 6 6.05 30.88 -53.16
N ALA A 7 5.33 31.11 -52.07
CA ALA A 7 5.05 32.46 -51.60
C ALA A 7 5.88 32.72 -50.33
N ARG A 8 6.79 33.68 -50.44
CA ARG A 8 7.51 34.27 -49.30
C ARG A 8 6.65 35.37 -48.73
N THR A 9 6.38 35.36 -47.45
CA THR A 9 5.86 36.50 -46.74
C THR A 9 6.91 36.98 -45.74
N ALA A 10 7.27 38.26 -45.88
CA ALA A 10 8.27 38.96 -45.13
C ALA A 10 7.85 39.21 -43.70
N ALA A 11 8.77 38.93 -42.76
CA ALA A 11 8.64 39.33 -41.37
C ALA A 11 9.08 40.79 -41.16
N LEU A 12 8.21 41.59 -40.62
CA LEU A 12 8.52 42.96 -40.18
C LEU A 12 8.95 42.88 -38.72
N LEU A 13 10.23 43.14 -38.47
CA LEU A 13 10.82 43.28 -37.16
C LEU A 13 10.52 44.69 -36.61
N LEU A 14 9.63 44.78 -35.61
CA LEU A 14 9.53 45.94 -34.74
C LEU A 14 10.37 45.69 -33.48
N THR A 15 11.47 46.39 -33.33
CA THR A 15 12.28 46.48 -32.12
C THR A 15 11.61 47.42 -31.10
N LEU A 16 11.08 46.86 -30.02
CA LEU A 16 10.74 47.61 -28.82
C LEU A 16 11.76 47.34 -27.76
N ALA A 17 12.44 48.40 -27.32
CA ALA A 17 13.39 48.39 -26.19
C ALA A 17 12.62 48.16 -24.87
N PRO A 18 13.15 47.32 -23.92
CA PRO A 18 12.51 47.20 -22.63
C PRO A 18 12.91 48.36 -21.70
N ALA A 19 11.89 49.07 -21.19
CA ALA A 19 12.07 49.96 -20.05
C ALA A 19 12.29 49.15 -18.79
N ALA A 20 13.42 49.37 -18.14
CA ALA A 20 13.75 48.79 -16.84
C ALA A 20 12.90 49.40 -15.75
N MET A 21 12.03 48.61 -15.13
CA MET A 21 11.42 48.95 -13.82
C MET A 21 12.28 48.41 -12.68
N PRO A 22 12.46 49.17 -11.58
CA PRO A 22 13.21 48.69 -10.43
C PRO A 22 12.41 47.60 -9.71
N ALA A 23 13.05 46.45 -9.48
CA ALA A 23 12.53 45.37 -8.65
C ALA A 23 12.46 45.81 -7.19
N ALA A 24 11.26 45.96 -6.67
CA ALA A 24 11.05 46.05 -5.23
C ALA A 24 11.27 44.69 -4.59
N ALA A 25 12.32 44.52 -3.83
CA ALA A 25 12.56 43.36 -3.01
C ALA A 25 11.52 43.30 -1.89
N ALA A 26 10.61 42.34 -1.97
CA ALA A 26 9.76 41.97 -0.84
C ALA A 26 10.59 41.20 0.19
N PRO A 27 10.48 41.52 1.49
CA PRO A 27 11.16 40.74 2.50
C PRO A 27 10.51 39.35 2.60
N ALA A 28 11.32 38.31 2.43
CA ALA A 28 10.94 36.93 2.76
C ALA A 28 10.67 36.85 4.26
N ALA A 29 9.40 36.83 4.63
CA ALA A 29 8.98 36.50 5.99
C ALA A 29 9.26 34.99 6.19
N ALA A 30 10.40 34.71 6.78
CA ALA A 30 10.65 33.39 7.37
C ALA A 30 9.62 33.22 8.49
N ALA A 31 8.63 32.41 8.26
CA ALA A 31 7.74 31.91 9.30
C ALA A 31 8.60 31.06 10.24
N ALA A 32 9.06 31.65 11.32
CA ALA A 32 9.63 30.92 12.43
C ALA A 32 8.49 30.10 13.05
N THR A 33 8.42 28.82 12.68
CA THR A 33 7.65 27.82 13.42
C THR A 33 8.24 27.79 14.82
N ALA A 34 7.48 28.27 15.80
CA ALA A 34 7.83 28.16 17.21
C ALA A 34 7.95 26.63 17.50
N THR A 35 9.18 26.17 17.63
CA THR A 35 9.46 24.84 18.14
C THR A 35 9.02 24.81 19.60
N ALA A 36 7.82 24.23 19.85
CA ALA A 36 7.42 23.86 21.19
C ALA A 36 8.52 22.94 21.75
N ALA A 37 8.94 23.21 23.01
CA ALA A 37 9.94 22.36 23.67
C ALA A 37 9.49 20.90 23.63
N ALA A 38 10.36 20.02 23.12
CA ALA A 38 10.07 18.58 23.04
C ALA A 38 9.72 18.04 24.45
N PRO A 39 8.68 17.21 24.57
CA PRO A 39 8.31 16.64 25.85
C PRO A 39 9.47 15.84 26.47
N PRO A 40 9.55 15.77 27.81
CA PRO A 40 10.59 15.00 28.48
C PRO A 40 10.61 13.54 27.99
N GLY A 41 11.75 13.06 27.52
CA GLY A 41 11.91 11.71 26.97
C GLY A 41 11.81 11.58 25.45
N ALA A 42 11.38 12.61 24.72
CA ALA A 42 11.28 12.57 23.25
C ALA A 42 12.64 12.29 22.59
N ALA A 43 13.69 13.01 22.97
CA ALA A 43 15.03 12.80 22.40
C ALA A 43 15.57 11.37 22.62
N ALA A 44 15.31 10.76 23.77
CA ALA A 44 15.68 9.37 24.02
C ALA A 44 14.85 8.37 23.19
N SER A 45 13.58 8.69 22.94
CA SER A 45 12.69 7.93 22.06
C SER A 45 13.14 8.02 20.61
N ASP A 46 13.51 9.22 20.15
CA ASP A 46 14.00 9.45 18.79
C ASP A 46 15.33 8.73 18.53
N ALA A 47 16.25 8.78 19.48
CA ALA A 47 17.51 8.02 19.40
C ALA A 47 17.25 6.51 19.34
N LEU A 48 16.26 6.01 20.08
CA LEU A 48 15.85 4.60 20.03
C LEU A 48 15.26 4.26 18.66
N ALA A 49 14.28 5.02 18.18
CA ALA A 49 13.64 4.79 16.89
C ALA A 49 14.67 4.78 15.74
N TYR A 50 15.59 5.75 15.73
CA TYR A 50 16.70 5.77 14.77
C TYR A 50 17.58 4.51 14.86
N ALA A 51 17.95 4.10 16.08
CA ALA A 51 18.79 2.91 16.26
C ALA A 51 18.10 1.62 15.81
N LEU A 52 16.78 1.51 15.96
CA LEU A 52 15.98 0.39 15.46
C LEU A 52 15.88 0.42 13.94
N LEU A 53 15.54 1.57 13.35
CA LEU A 53 15.49 1.74 11.90
C LEU A 53 16.84 1.39 11.25
N LYS A 54 17.93 1.94 11.80
CA LYS A 54 19.28 1.66 11.30
C LYS A 54 19.59 0.15 11.34
N GLN A 55 19.29 -0.51 12.45
CA GLN A 55 19.53 -1.94 12.61
C GLN A 55 18.71 -2.76 11.62
N LEU A 56 17.43 -2.43 11.42
CA LEU A 56 16.55 -3.13 10.48
C LEU A 56 17.00 -2.95 9.04
N VAL A 57 17.29 -1.72 8.61
CA VAL A 57 17.74 -1.42 7.23
C VAL A 57 19.05 -2.13 6.90
N GLU A 58 19.97 -2.21 7.88
CA GLU A 58 21.30 -2.83 7.68
C GLU A 58 21.29 -4.37 7.72
N ILE A 59 20.12 -4.99 7.94
CA ILE A 59 19.89 -6.43 7.77
C ILE A 59 19.18 -6.67 6.44
N ASN A 60 19.83 -7.40 5.52
CA ASN A 60 19.19 -7.80 4.27
C ASN A 60 18.13 -8.87 4.53
N THR A 61 16.87 -8.53 4.25
CA THR A 61 15.68 -9.38 4.46
C THR A 61 14.92 -9.67 3.18
N THR A 62 15.55 -9.47 2.01
CA THR A 62 14.97 -9.81 0.70
C THR A 62 14.70 -11.31 0.56
N ASP A 63 13.76 -11.70 -0.31
CA ASP A 63 13.56 -13.10 -0.67
C ASP A 63 14.62 -13.59 -1.67
N SER A 64 15.88 -13.47 -1.28
CA SER A 64 17.04 -13.89 -2.05
C SER A 64 17.93 -14.85 -1.26
N PRO A 65 18.91 -15.52 -1.90
CA PRO A 65 19.87 -16.35 -1.18
C PRO A 65 20.66 -15.61 -0.10
N ARG A 66 20.77 -14.30 -0.15
CA ARG A 66 21.49 -13.46 0.82
C ARG A 66 20.60 -12.92 1.93
N GLY A 67 19.29 -12.80 1.70
CA GLY A 67 18.35 -12.25 2.68
C GLY A 67 17.97 -13.26 3.75
N ASN A 68 17.68 -12.77 4.95
CA ASN A 68 17.26 -13.62 6.07
C ASN A 68 16.40 -12.81 7.07
N VAL A 69 15.10 -13.01 7.01
CA VAL A 69 14.13 -12.33 7.87
C VAL A 69 14.33 -12.72 9.35
N THR A 70 14.69 -13.98 9.62
CA THR A 70 14.94 -14.46 10.99
C THR A 70 16.01 -13.63 11.70
N THR A 71 17.04 -13.16 10.98
CA THR A 71 18.08 -12.31 11.57
C THR A 71 17.50 -10.99 12.09
N ALA A 72 16.56 -10.38 11.37
CA ALA A 72 15.88 -9.15 11.80
C ALA A 72 14.94 -9.43 12.98
N ALA A 73 14.15 -10.51 12.92
CA ALA A 73 13.27 -10.92 14.01
C ALA A 73 14.04 -11.17 15.31
N GLU A 74 15.17 -11.88 15.26
CA GLU A 74 16.02 -12.14 16.43
C GLU A 74 16.69 -10.88 16.97
N ALA A 75 17.16 -9.99 16.07
CA ALA A 75 17.73 -8.70 16.46
C ALA A 75 16.71 -7.83 17.21
N MET A 76 15.46 -7.77 16.72
CA MET A 76 14.38 -7.05 17.40
C MET A 76 13.98 -7.73 18.72
N ALA A 77 13.93 -9.06 18.80
CA ALA A 77 13.69 -9.79 20.04
C ALA A 77 14.71 -9.43 21.12
N GLN A 78 16.00 -9.28 20.76
CA GLN A 78 17.04 -8.82 21.69
C GLN A 78 16.77 -7.40 22.21
N ARG A 79 16.25 -6.48 21.37
CA ARG A 79 15.87 -5.12 21.79
C ARG A 79 14.76 -5.14 22.83
N PHE A 80 13.75 -6.00 22.66
CA PHE A 80 12.65 -6.14 23.61
C PHE A 80 13.13 -6.80 24.92
N ARG A 81 13.99 -7.81 24.88
CA ARG A 81 14.64 -8.38 26.08
C ARG A 81 15.40 -7.32 26.85
N ALA A 82 16.24 -6.53 26.16
CA ALA A 82 17.00 -5.44 26.76
C ALA A 82 16.11 -4.32 27.36
N ALA A 83 14.87 -4.18 26.87
CA ALA A 83 13.88 -3.26 27.40
C ALA A 83 13.08 -3.82 28.60
N GLY A 84 13.37 -5.07 29.03
CA GLY A 84 12.76 -5.70 30.19
C GLY A 84 11.39 -6.38 29.90
N PHE A 85 11.13 -6.78 28.66
CA PHE A 85 10.00 -7.67 28.38
C PHE A 85 10.31 -9.07 28.87
N PRO A 86 9.36 -9.77 29.52
CA PRO A 86 9.53 -11.15 29.95
C PRO A 86 9.76 -12.08 28.74
N GLU A 87 10.59 -13.11 28.91
CA GLU A 87 10.86 -14.09 27.85
C GLU A 87 9.58 -14.79 27.36
N ALA A 88 8.63 -15.04 28.27
CA ALA A 88 7.33 -15.62 27.93
C ALA A 88 6.48 -14.75 26.99
N ASP A 89 6.77 -13.45 26.92
CA ASP A 89 6.05 -12.48 26.09
C ASP A 89 6.79 -12.17 24.78
N ILE A 90 7.87 -12.89 24.46
CA ILE A 90 8.67 -12.74 23.24
C ILE A 90 8.76 -14.09 22.54
N GLN A 91 8.24 -14.18 21.31
CA GLN A 91 8.27 -15.42 20.53
C GLN A 91 8.92 -15.16 19.17
N VAL A 92 9.89 -15.99 18.77
CA VAL A 92 10.50 -15.98 17.42
C VAL A 92 10.24 -17.34 16.78
N LEU A 93 9.26 -17.39 15.86
CA LEU A 93 8.76 -18.64 15.28
C LEU A 93 8.30 -18.40 13.84
N GLY A 94 8.28 -19.42 13.01
CA GLY A 94 7.89 -19.25 11.60
C GLY A 94 8.06 -20.51 10.76
N ALA A 95 7.68 -20.42 9.52
CA ALA A 95 7.59 -21.53 8.57
C ALA A 95 8.94 -22.18 8.25
N SER A 96 10.05 -21.46 8.38
CA SER A 96 11.39 -21.99 8.08
C SER A 96 12.49 -21.31 8.91
N ALA A 97 13.70 -21.85 8.84
CA ALA A 97 14.84 -21.29 9.55
C ALA A 97 15.20 -19.85 9.15
N ARG A 98 14.82 -19.41 7.95
CA ARG A 98 15.11 -18.06 7.43
C ARG A 98 13.90 -17.13 7.39
N LYS A 99 12.71 -17.63 7.66
CA LYS A 99 11.43 -16.96 7.56
C LYS A 99 10.67 -17.07 8.88
N LYS A 100 11.24 -16.48 9.94
CA LYS A 100 10.61 -16.41 11.25
C LYS A 100 10.03 -15.02 11.49
N ASN A 101 8.93 -15.02 12.20
CA ASN A 101 8.24 -13.83 12.70
C ASN A 101 8.69 -13.54 14.12
N LEU A 102 8.57 -12.32 14.57
CA LEU A 102 8.65 -11.93 15.96
C LEU A 102 7.26 -11.56 16.46
N VAL A 103 6.82 -12.15 17.57
CA VAL A 103 5.63 -11.73 18.30
C VAL A 103 6.03 -11.27 19.69
N VAL A 104 5.63 -10.04 20.07
CA VAL A 104 5.91 -9.46 21.38
C VAL A 104 4.59 -8.98 21.99
N ARG A 105 4.41 -9.21 23.31
CA ARG A 105 3.21 -8.78 24.04
C ARG A 105 3.58 -7.84 25.19
N LEU A 106 3.03 -6.63 25.18
CA LEU A 106 2.97 -5.77 26.35
C LEU A 106 1.64 -6.03 27.08
N ARG A 107 1.73 -6.68 28.25
CA ARG A 107 0.55 -7.05 29.01
C ARG A 107 -0.14 -5.85 29.64
N GLY A 108 -1.44 -5.81 29.48
CA GLY A 108 -2.34 -4.86 30.12
C GLY A 108 -3.05 -5.40 31.34
N SER A 109 -4.10 -4.71 31.78
CA SER A 109 -4.97 -5.15 32.89
C SER A 109 -5.96 -6.25 32.48
N GLY A 110 -6.16 -6.46 31.18
CA GLY A 110 -7.17 -7.39 30.67
C GLY A 110 -8.61 -6.85 30.72
N ALA A 111 -8.81 -5.56 30.93
CA ALA A 111 -10.15 -4.95 30.95
C ALA A 111 -10.82 -5.02 29.56
N HIS A 112 -10.04 -5.03 28.50
CA HIS A 112 -10.49 -5.15 27.11
C HIS A 112 -9.68 -6.22 26.36
N PRO A 113 -10.22 -6.80 25.27
CA PRO A 113 -9.45 -7.68 24.39
C PRO A 113 -8.24 -6.94 23.78
N ALA A 114 -7.21 -7.70 23.42
CA ALA A 114 -5.95 -7.16 22.88
C ALA A 114 -6.14 -6.32 21.62
N VAL A 115 -5.17 -5.45 21.36
CA VAL A 115 -4.92 -4.86 20.03
C VAL A 115 -3.66 -5.49 19.43
N LEU A 116 -3.71 -5.80 18.13
CA LEU A 116 -2.58 -6.33 17.38
C LEU A 116 -2.00 -5.23 16.48
N LEU A 117 -0.70 -5.00 16.58
CA LEU A 117 0.08 -4.23 15.62
C LEU A 117 0.78 -5.21 14.69
N ILE A 118 0.68 -5.01 13.38
CA ILE A 118 1.39 -5.83 12.39
C ILE A 118 2.30 -4.97 11.52
N GLY A 119 3.41 -5.56 11.13
CA GLY A 119 4.32 -5.05 10.13
C GLY A 119 5.19 -6.17 9.58
N HIS A 120 5.80 -5.97 8.41
CA HIS A 120 6.66 -6.96 7.79
C HIS A 120 8.13 -6.56 7.79
N LEU A 121 8.98 -7.54 8.06
CA LEU A 121 10.43 -7.37 8.13
C LEU A 121 11.12 -7.55 6.78
N ASP A 122 10.50 -8.29 5.85
CA ASP A 122 11.05 -8.50 4.52
C ASP A 122 10.93 -7.25 3.67
N VAL A 123 11.65 -7.23 2.58
CA VAL A 123 11.67 -6.11 1.63
C VAL A 123 11.89 -6.65 0.23
N VAL A 124 11.40 -5.95 -0.79
CA VAL A 124 11.68 -6.23 -2.19
C VAL A 124 13.19 -6.13 -2.50
N GLU A 125 13.62 -6.79 -3.58
CA GLU A 125 15.02 -6.79 -4.02
C GLU A 125 15.51 -5.36 -4.30
N ALA A 126 16.77 -5.09 -3.94
CA ALA A 126 17.46 -3.84 -4.22
C ALA A 126 18.89 -4.12 -4.66
N ARG A 127 19.21 -3.72 -5.88
CA ARG A 127 20.54 -3.90 -6.46
C ARG A 127 21.38 -2.66 -6.25
N ARG A 128 22.60 -2.84 -5.72
CA ARG A 128 23.51 -1.73 -5.43
C ARG A 128 23.79 -0.84 -6.64
N GLU A 129 23.87 -1.43 -7.82
CA GLU A 129 24.13 -0.72 -9.09
C GLU A 129 23.00 0.22 -9.52
N ASP A 130 21.77 -0.02 -9.05
CA ASP A 130 20.61 0.80 -9.38
C ASP A 130 20.41 2.00 -8.42
N TRP A 131 21.15 2.00 -7.29
CA TRP A 131 20.97 2.98 -6.22
C TRP A 131 22.13 3.98 -6.15
N SER A 132 21.82 5.24 -5.80
CA SER A 132 22.87 6.26 -5.56
C SER A 132 23.63 6.01 -4.24
N THR A 133 23.02 5.31 -3.28
CA THR A 133 23.60 4.88 -2.01
C THR A 133 23.55 3.35 -1.87
N ASP A 134 24.14 2.77 -0.83
CA ASP A 134 23.97 1.35 -0.51
C ASP A 134 22.54 1.13 0.05
N PRO A 135 21.67 0.32 -0.59
CA PRO A 135 20.30 0.10 -0.13
C PRO A 135 20.18 -0.55 1.25
N PHE A 136 21.21 -1.29 1.68
CA PHE A 136 21.26 -1.95 2.99
C PHE A 136 22.18 -1.22 3.99
N ARG A 137 22.29 0.09 3.84
CA ARG A 137 22.95 0.97 4.78
C ARG A 137 22.11 2.23 4.98
N LEU A 138 21.71 2.52 6.22
CA LEU A 138 20.95 3.73 6.50
C LEU A 138 21.84 4.96 6.34
N ILE A 139 21.52 5.83 5.39
CA ILE A 139 22.25 7.06 5.08
C ILE A 139 21.33 8.24 5.33
N GLU A 140 21.77 9.17 6.16
CA GLU A 140 21.13 10.48 6.30
C GLU A 140 21.77 11.45 5.32
N ARG A 141 20.96 12.06 4.46
CA ARG A 141 21.39 13.06 3.48
C ARG A 141 20.23 13.96 3.08
N ASP A 142 20.48 15.24 2.96
CA ASP A 142 19.51 16.24 2.46
C ASP A 142 18.15 16.22 3.19
N GLY A 143 18.15 15.92 4.50
CA GLY A 143 16.95 15.85 5.34
C GLY A 143 16.13 14.56 5.19
N PHE A 144 16.70 13.51 4.56
CA PHE A 144 16.08 12.21 4.39
C PHE A 144 16.97 11.06 4.91
N PHE A 145 16.34 10.02 5.40
CA PHE A 145 16.93 8.72 5.63
C PHE A 145 16.72 7.85 4.39
N TYR A 146 17.82 7.44 3.74
CA TYR A 146 17.83 6.56 2.58
C TYR A 146 18.13 5.13 3.00
N GLY A 147 17.42 4.17 2.40
CA GLY A 147 17.65 2.74 2.58
C GLY A 147 16.43 1.94 2.14
N ARG A 148 16.61 0.71 1.68
CA ARG A 148 15.51 -0.19 1.33
C ARG A 148 14.74 -0.55 2.61
N GLY A 149 13.40 -0.39 2.57
CA GLY A 149 12.53 -0.61 3.71
C GLY A 149 12.37 0.62 4.61
N THR A 150 12.97 1.78 4.28
CA THR A 150 12.77 2.98 5.10
C THR A 150 11.33 3.43 5.10
N LEU A 151 10.62 3.28 3.98
CA LEU A 151 9.20 3.57 3.81
C LEU A 151 8.38 2.29 3.97
N ASP A 152 8.75 1.21 3.28
CA ASP A 152 8.04 -0.04 3.18
C ASP A 152 8.91 -1.22 3.67
N MET A 153 8.70 -1.74 4.95
CA MET A 153 8.06 -0.96 6.01
C MET A 153 8.88 -0.98 7.31
N LYS A 154 10.22 -1.09 7.22
CA LYS A 154 11.11 -1.11 8.40
C LYS A 154 11.08 0.21 9.19
N GLY A 155 10.70 1.32 8.53
CA GLY A 155 10.43 2.60 9.20
C GLY A 155 9.27 2.49 10.17
N PRO A 156 8.06 2.17 9.72
CA PRO A 156 6.90 1.88 10.58
C PRO A 156 7.18 0.81 11.65
N ASP A 157 7.88 -0.28 11.32
CA ASP A 157 8.30 -1.31 12.28
C ASP A 157 9.11 -0.72 13.44
N ALA A 158 10.09 0.13 13.12
CA ALA A 158 10.92 0.80 14.11
C ALA A 158 10.09 1.74 15.00
N LEU A 159 9.09 2.44 14.42
CA LEU A 159 8.20 3.34 15.17
C LEU A 159 7.30 2.57 16.15
N MET A 160 6.69 1.47 15.70
CA MET A 160 5.84 0.62 16.54
C MET A 160 6.65 -0.01 17.68
N ALA A 161 7.84 -0.55 17.36
CA ALA A 161 8.73 -1.13 18.36
C ALA A 161 9.24 -0.10 19.37
N ALA A 162 9.63 1.10 18.91
CA ALA A 162 10.07 2.19 19.79
C ALA A 162 8.96 2.63 20.75
N ALA A 163 7.73 2.74 20.26
CA ALA A 163 6.57 3.08 21.06
C ALA A 163 6.31 2.05 22.17
N LEU A 164 6.33 0.74 21.84
CA LEU A 164 6.14 -0.32 22.85
C LEU A 164 7.27 -0.33 23.89
N ILE A 165 8.52 -0.18 23.45
CA ILE A 165 9.67 -0.14 24.36
C ILE A 165 9.57 1.08 25.29
N ARG A 166 9.15 2.23 24.77
CA ARG A 166 8.95 3.44 25.59
C ARG A 166 7.85 3.26 26.62
N LEU A 167 6.68 2.73 26.22
CA LEU A 167 5.57 2.43 27.14
C LEU A 167 6.02 1.47 28.26
N LYS A 168 6.80 0.43 27.93
CA LYS A 168 7.36 -0.50 28.92
C LYS A 168 8.29 0.18 29.91
N ARG A 169 9.22 0.99 29.42
CA ARG A 169 10.20 1.72 30.26
C ARG A 169 9.56 2.74 31.18
N GLU A 170 8.46 3.37 30.74
CA GLU A 170 7.67 4.30 31.54
C GLU A 170 6.81 3.59 32.60
N GLY A 171 6.73 2.25 32.56
CA GLY A 171 5.86 1.47 33.45
C GLY A 171 4.36 1.66 33.16
N PHE A 172 4.02 2.07 31.90
CA PHE A 172 2.63 2.22 31.49
C PHE A 172 1.91 0.87 31.54
N ARG A 173 0.71 0.88 32.12
CA ARG A 173 -0.17 -0.29 32.23
C ARG A 173 -1.42 -0.06 31.36
N PRO A 174 -1.46 -0.60 30.14
CA PRO A 174 -2.60 -0.45 29.27
C PRO A 174 -3.82 -1.23 29.82
N ALA A 175 -5.02 -0.79 29.44
CA ALA A 175 -6.28 -1.49 29.80
C ALA A 175 -6.44 -2.81 29.03
N ARG A 176 -5.72 -2.98 27.91
CA ARG A 176 -5.67 -4.16 27.04
C ARG A 176 -4.25 -4.56 26.73
N ASP A 177 -4.01 -5.81 26.39
CA ASP A 177 -2.71 -6.22 25.88
C ASP A 177 -2.42 -5.51 24.54
N ILE A 178 -1.18 -5.10 24.32
CA ILE A 178 -0.69 -4.65 23.01
C ILE A 178 0.24 -5.72 22.47
N ILE A 179 -0.12 -6.31 21.35
CA ILE A 179 0.67 -7.32 20.64
C ILE A 179 1.34 -6.65 19.46
N LEU A 180 2.63 -6.90 19.24
CA LEU A 180 3.34 -6.52 18.03
C LEU A 180 3.79 -7.79 17.33
N ALA A 181 3.38 -7.99 16.08
CA ALA A 181 3.86 -9.04 15.20
C ALA A 181 4.64 -8.41 14.04
N LEU A 182 5.94 -8.69 13.98
CA LEU A 182 6.81 -8.35 12.87
C LEU A 182 7.03 -9.61 12.04
N THR A 183 6.55 -9.62 10.80
CA THR A 183 6.32 -10.83 10.02
C THR A 183 7.26 -10.97 8.83
N ALA A 184 7.21 -12.12 8.17
CA ALA A 184 8.01 -12.48 7.01
C ALA A 184 7.14 -12.64 5.78
N ASP A 185 7.73 -12.45 4.58
CA ASP A 185 7.16 -12.80 3.27
C ASP A 185 5.81 -12.12 2.97
N GLU A 186 5.66 -10.84 3.30
CA GLU A 186 4.59 -10.00 2.77
C GLU A 186 4.85 -9.69 1.31
N GLU A 187 6.05 -9.20 1.01
CA GLU A 187 6.51 -8.73 -0.29
C GLU A 187 6.73 -9.84 -1.33
N GLY A 188 6.79 -11.06 -0.89
CA GLY A 188 6.98 -12.22 -1.74
C GLY A 188 7.59 -13.40 -1.01
N GLY A 189 7.41 -14.57 -1.61
CA GLY A 189 7.79 -15.82 -0.98
C GLY A 189 6.57 -16.72 -0.78
N ALA A 190 6.80 -17.91 -0.23
CA ALA A 190 5.74 -18.91 -0.04
C ALA A 190 5.31 -19.05 1.42
N ALA A 191 5.81 -18.20 2.33
CA ALA A 191 5.69 -18.38 3.77
C ALA A 191 5.22 -17.09 4.49
N ASN A 192 4.18 -16.42 3.91
CA ASN A 192 3.62 -15.20 4.51
C ASN A 192 3.38 -15.41 6.01
N GLY A 193 3.99 -14.54 6.80
CA GLY A 193 4.08 -14.69 8.23
C GLY A 193 2.77 -14.51 8.97
N VAL A 194 1.92 -13.58 8.53
CA VAL A 194 0.59 -13.36 9.12
C VAL A 194 -0.32 -14.56 8.84
N ALA A 195 -0.35 -15.04 7.59
CA ALA A 195 -1.12 -16.23 7.24
C ALA A 195 -0.66 -17.45 8.05
N TRP A 196 0.67 -17.65 8.18
CA TRP A 196 1.24 -18.75 8.95
C TRP A 196 0.89 -18.65 10.45
N LEU A 197 0.96 -17.45 11.04
CA LEU A 197 0.59 -17.25 12.45
C LEU A 197 -0.90 -17.51 12.68
N LEU A 198 -1.76 -17.06 11.78
CA LEU A 198 -3.22 -17.30 11.86
C LEU A 198 -3.55 -18.79 11.78
N GLU A 199 -2.82 -19.55 10.98
CA GLU A 199 -3.04 -20.99 10.81
C GLU A 199 -2.49 -21.83 11.98
N HIS A 200 -1.31 -21.48 12.51
CA HIS A 200 -0.58 -22.36 13.44
C HIS A 200 -0.53 -21.82 14.88
N HIS A 201 -0.64 -20.51 15.07
CA HIS A 201 -0.43 -19.83 16.36
C HIS A 201 -1.38 -18.64 16.54
N ARG A 202 -2.64 -18.79 16.16
CA ARG A 202 -3.64 -17.73 16.27
C ARG A 202 -3.71 -17.14 17.69
N GLU A 203 -3.54 -17.95 18.72
CA GLU A 203 -3.56 -17.54 20.11
C GLU A 203 -2.52 -16.47 20.48
N LEU A 204 -1.43 -16.38 19.72
CA LEU A 204 -0.40 -15.36 19.92
C LEU A 204 -0.81 -13.99 19.38
N ILE A 205 -1.67 -13.95 18.36
CA ILE A 205 -2.04 -12.73 17.63
C ILE A 205 -3.54 -12.45 17.65
N ASP A 206 -4.34 -13.20 18.40
CA ASP A 206 -5.77 -12.94 18.52
C ASP A 206 -6.03 -11.61 19.23
N ALA A 207 -6.88 -10.77 18.63
CA ALA A 207 -7.11 -9.39 19.05
C ALA A 207 -8.53 -8.93 18.69
N GLN A 208 -8.97 -7.83 19.28
CA GLN A 208 -10.25 -7.20 18.95
C GLN A 208 -10.22 -6.55 17.57
N PHE A 209 -9.08 -5.94 17.24
CA PHE A 209 -8.78 -5.31 15.94
C PHE A 209 -7.27 -5.24 15.73
N VAL A 210 -6.89 -4.97 14.50
CA VAL A 210 -5.51 -4.89 14.02
C VAL A 210 -5.21 -3.49 13.54
N LEU A 211 -4.02 -3.01 13.86
CA LEU A 211 -3.41 -1.82 13.26
C LEU A 211 -2.21 -2.27 12.44
N SER A 212 -2.28 -2.13 11.13
CA SER A 212 -1.15 -2.34 10.24
C SER A 212 -0.37 -1.04 10.06
N GLY A 213 0.96 -1.11 10.12
CA GLY A 213 1.83 0.02 9.82
C GLY A 213 2.18 0.17 8.34
N ASP A 214 1.66 -0.70 7.48
CA ASP A 214 2.02 -0.89 6.09
C ASP A 214 1.36 0.14 5.17
N ASP A 215 1.69 1.40 5.38
CA ASP A 215 1.20 2.54 4.61
C ASP A 215 1.93 3.84 5.03
N TYR A 216 1.58 4.93 4.36
CA TYR A 216 1.89 6.31 4.75
C TYR A 216 0.60 7.12 4.75
N SER A 217 0.38 7.89 5.80
CA SER A 217 -0.95 8.48 6.02
C SER A 217 -1.02 9.97 5.83
N VAL A 218 0.07 10.72 6.06
CA VAL A 218 0.07 12.17 5.89
C VAL A 218 0.43 12.53 4.46
N LEU A 219 -0.60 12.60 3.60
CA LEU A 219 -0.41 12.98 2.20
C LEU A 219 -0.15 14.46 2.09
N THR A 220 0.85 14.84 1.27
CA THR A 220 1.19 16.23 1.01
C THR A 220 1.17 16.56 -0.48
N GLU A 221 1.00 17.83 -0.78
CA GLU A 221 1.19 18.39 -2.12
C GLU A 221 2.13 19.59 -1.97
N HIS A 222 3.29 19.50 -2.62
CA HIS A 222 4.34 20.53 -2.49
C HIS A 222 4.71 20.86 -1.02
N GLY A 223 4.78 19.83 -0.18
CA GLY A 223 5.09 19.94 1.24
C GLY A 223 3.95 20.47 2.13
N ARG A 224 2.76 20.69 1.59
CA ARG A 224 1.57 21.09 2.34
C ARG A 224 0.72 19.85 2.65
N PRO A 225 0.47 19.51 3.91
CA PRO A 225 -0.43 18.41 4.26
C PRO A 225 -1.85 18.64 3.74
N LEU A 226 -2.42 17.61 3.12
CA LEU A 226 -3.77 17.61 2.55
C LEU A 226 -4.79 16.97 3.49
N PHE A 227 -4.54 15.74 3.88
CA PHE A 227 -5.35 14.97 4.82
C PHE A 227 -4.54 13.82 5.41
N PHE A 228 -5.07 13.20 6.46
CA PHE A 228 -4.55 11.97 7.04
C PHE A 228 -5.36 10.78 6.52
N LYS A 229 -4.74 9.90 5.79
CA LYS A 229 -5.34 8.67 5.24
C LYS A 229 -5.39 7.59 6.31
N LEU A 230 -6.52 6.87 6.42
CA LEU A 230 -6.68 5.66 7.20
C LEU A 230 -7.31 4.58 6.31
N ASP A 231 -6.53 3.63 5.85
CA ASP A 231 -7.09 2.52 5.08
C ASP A 231 -7.82 1.56 6.00
N ALA A 232 -9.11 1.42 5.78
CA ALA A 232 -10.01 0.55 6.53
C ALA A 232 -10.61 -0.54 5.61
N SER A 233 -10.05 -0.72 4.44
CA SER A 233 -10.44 -1.75 3.47
C SER A 233 -9.36 -1.86 2.41
N GLU A 234 -9.29 -2.99 1.73
CA GLU A 234 -8.41 -3.22 0.57
C GLU A 234 -9.10 -4.12 -0.45
N LYS A 235 -8.58 -4.07 -1.68
CA LYS A 235 -9.03 -4.95 -2.75
C LYS A 235 -8.37 -6.32 -2.65
N VAL A 236 -9.08 -7.34 -3.13
CA VAL A 236 -8.56 -8.70 -3.17
C VAL A 236 -7.75 -8.89 -4.45
N TYR A 237 -6.52 -9.36 -4.32
CA TYR A 237 -5.65 -9.74 -5.43
C TYR A 237 -6.07 -11.07 -6.04
N ALA A 238 -6.13 -11.14 -7.36
CA ALA A 238 -6.39 -12.40 -8.07
C ALA A 238 -5.74 -12.39 -9.45
N ASP A 239 -5.01 -13.44 -9.78
CA ASP A 239 -4.46 -13.66 -11.11
C ASP A 239 -5.24 -14.74 -11.86
N TYR A 240 -5.43 -14.52 -13.15
CA TYR A 240 -6.07 -15.48 -14.06
C TYR A 240 -5.19 -15.71 -15.28
N GLN A 241 -4.94 -17.00 -15.60
CA GLN A 241 -4.34 -17.36 -16.86
C GLN A 241 -5.43 -17.55 -17.92
N LEU A 242 -5.33 -16.81 -19.00
CA LEU A 242 -6.09 -17.02 -20.23
C LEU A 242 -5.25 -17.87 -21.18
N LEU A 243 -5.84 -18.95 -21.72
CA LEU A 243 -5.14 -19.83 -22.64
C LEU A 243 -6.02 -20.17 -23.83
N VAL A 244 -5.43 -20.05 -25.01
CA VAL A 244 -5.97 -20.57 -26.28
C VAL A 244 -4.99 -21.58 -26.85
N THR A 245 -5.47 -22.75 -27.23
CA THR A 245 -4.69 -23.75 -27.95
C THR A 245 -5.22 -23.94 -29.36
N ASN A 246 -4.35 -24.27 -30.28
CA ASN A 246 -4.67 -24.54 -31.68
C ASN A 246 -3.77 -25.66 -32.21
N LYS A 247 -4.19 -26.35 -33.26
CA LYS A 247 -3.37 -27.43 -33.89
C LYS A 247 -2.10 -26.89 -34.59
N GLY A 248 -2.04 -25.59 -34.87
CA GLY A 248 -0.96 -24.98 -35.64
C GLY A 248 -1.05 -25.29 -37.13
N GLY A 249 0.05 -25.11 -37.85
CA GLY A 249 0.18 -25.37 -39.27
C GLY A 249 1.29 -24.53 -39.92
N HIS A 250 1.46 -24.64 -41.21
CA HIS A 250 2.43 -23.83 -41.97
C HIS A 250 1.85 -22.43 -42.24
N SER A 251 2.65 -21.40 -41.99
CA SER A 251 2.17 -19.98 -42.08
C SER A 251 1.78 -19.56 -43.52
N SER A 252 2.28 -20.24 -44.55
CA SER A 252 1.88 -20.00 -45.95
C SER A 252 0.46 -20.46 -46.28
N GLU A 253 -0.15 -21.27 -45.39
CA GLU A 253 -1.54 -21.77 -45.52
C GLU A 253 -2.38 -21.20 -44.35
N PRO A 254 -2.67 -19.89 -44.35
CA PRO A 254 -3.34 -19.27 -43.21
C PRO A 254 -4.78 -19.77 -43.10
N VAL A 255 -5.17 -20.08 -41.85
CA VAL A 255 -6.56 -20.45 -41.50
C VAL A 255 -7.18 -19.38 -40.65
N PRO A 256 -8.51 -19.18 -40.67
CA PRO A 256 -9.22 -18.20 -39.85
C PRO A 256 -9.05 -18.44 -38.33
N ASP A 257 -8.89 -19.71 -37.94
CA ASP A 257 -8.71 -20.11 -36.56
C ASP A 257 -7.25 -20.02 -36.16
N ASN A 258 -6.90 -18.97 -35.40
CA ASN A 258 -5.55 -18.65 -34.96
C ASN A 258 -5.55 -18.29 -33.49
N ALA A 259 -4.73 -18.96 -32.69
CA ALA A 259 -4.69 -18.78 -31.24
C ALA A 259 -4.38 -17.33 -30.83
N ILE A 260 -3.47 -16.66 -31.53
CA ILE A 260 -3.14 -15.25 -31.26
C ILE A 260 -4.38 -14.36 -31.53
N TYR A 261 -5.03 -14.52 -32.68
CA TYR A 261 -6.17 -13.68 -33.05
C TYR A 261 -7.40 -13.90 -32.14
N ARG A 262 -7.59 -15.11 -31.63
CA ARG A 262 -8.64 -15.38 -30.63
C ARG A 262 -8.34 -14.68 -29.32
N LEU A 263 -7.14 -14.87 -28.77
CA LEU A 263 -6.73 -14.27 -27.51
C LEU A 263 -6.77 -12.75 -27.58
N THR A 264 -6.21 -12.13 -28.62
CA THR A 264 -6.19 -10.66 -28.76
C THR A 264 -7.58 -10.06 -28.84
N ARG A 265 -8.53 -10.69 -29.56
CA ARG A 265 -9.93 -10.25 -29.56
C ARG A 265 -10.59 -10.37 -28.20
N GLY A 266 -10.24 -11.39 -27.41
CA GLY A 266 -10.68 -11.51 -26.03
C GLY A 266 -10.12 -10.39 -25.15
N LEU A 267 -8.83 -10.11 -25.25
CA LEU A 267 -8.17 -9.04 -24.51
C LEU A 267 -8.70 -7.64 -24.91
N ASP A 268 -9.03 -7.42 -26.19
CA ASP A 268 -9.64 -6.19 -26.65
C ASP A 268 -11.04 -5.97 -26.01
N ARG A 269 -11.85 -7.02 -25.93
CA ARG A 269 -13.13 -6.97 -25.20
C ARG A 269 -12.94 -6.71 -23.70
N LEU A 270 -11.92 -7.32 -23.10
CA LEU A 270 -11.60 -7.07 -21.69
C LEU A 270 -11.15 -5.61 -21.46
N ALA A 271 -10.31 -5.08 -22.35
CA ALA A 271 -9.84 -3.70 -22.26
C ALA A 271 -10.98 -2.66 -22.38
N ALA A 272 -12.02 -3.00 -23.14
CA ALA A 272 -13.21 -2.15 -23.30
C ALA A 272 -14.27 -2.38 -22.20
N TYR A 273 -14.10 -3.37 -21.34
CA TYR A 273 -15.09 -3.71 -20.32
C TYR A 273 -14.83 -2.97 -19.02
N GLU A 274 -15.83 -2.30 -18.51
CA GLU A 274 -15.83 -1.73 -17.15
C GLU A 274 -16.73 -2.54 -16.23
N PHE A 275 -16.16 -2.93 -15.06
CA PHE A 275 -16.97 -3.50 -13.99
C PHE A 275 -17.93 -2.44 -13.42
N PRO A 276 -19.07 -2.85 -12.86
CA PRO A 276 -20.03 -1.93 -12.26
C PRO A 276 -19.39 -1.05 -11.18
N PHE A 277 -19.89 0.20 -11.12
CA PHE A 277 -19.60 1.11 -10.03
C PHE A 277 -20.28 0.63 -8.74
N GLU A 278 -19.50 0.58 -7.67
CA GLU A 278 -19.99 0.20 -6.34
C GLU A 278 -19.27 1.02 -5.27
N LEU A 279 -20.01 1.46 -4.26
CA LEU A 279 -19.47 2.07 -3.05
C LEU A 279 -19.79 1.19 -1.84
N ASN A 280 -18.76 0.80 -1.11
CA ASN A 280 -18.91 0.23 0.22
C ASN A 280 -18.99 1.32 1.30
N ALA A 281 -19.10 0.93 2.58
CA ALA A 281 -19.22 1.88 3.68
C ALA A 281 -17.98 2.81 3.80
N VAL A 282 -16.79 2.27 3.56
CA VAL A 282 -15.52 3.03 3.64
C VAL A 282 -15.40 4.00 2.49
N THR A 283 -15.60 3.57 1.23
CA THR A 283 -15.49 4.46 0.07
C THR A 283 -16.59 5.52 0.05
N ARG A 284 -17.78 5.21 0.60
CA ARG A 284 -18.85 6.20 0.80
C ARG A 284 -18.43 7.28 1.81
N GLU A 285 -17.80 6.89 2.92
CA GLU A 285 -17.28 7.83 3.92
C GLU A 285 -16.07 8.61 3.40
N TYR A 286 -15.19 7.98 2.62
CA TYR A 286 -14.10 8.64 1.90
C TYR A 286 -14.61 9.84 1.09
N TYR A 287 -15.53 9.61 0.16
CA TYR A 287 -16.07 10.69 -0.67
C TYR A 287 -16.85 11.73 0.13
N ARG A 288 -17.56 11.31 1.18
CA ARG A 288 -18.29 12.23 2.05
C ARG A 288 -17.35 13.20 2.78
N ARG A 289 -16.27 12.71 3.35
CA ARG A 289 -15.27 13.53 4.08
C ARG A 289 -14.44 14.36 3.11
N LEU A 290 -13.94 13.76 2.04
CA LEU A 290 -13.12 14.44 1.06
C LEU A 290 -13.87 15.58 0.37
N ALA A 291 -15.16 15.41 0.02
CA ALA A 291 -16.01 16.48 -0.50
C ALA A 291 -16.25 17.63 0.49
N GLY A 292 -15.90 17.45 1.77
CA GLY A 292 -15.97 18.51 2.79
C GLY A 292 -14.72 19.37 2.87
N ILE A 293 -13.59 18.88 2.36
CA ILE A 293 -12.29 19.61 2.36
C ILE A 293 -11.88 20.04 0.95
N ASP A 294 -12.34 19.36 -0.07
CA ASP A 294 -12.11 19.70 -1.48
C ASP A 294 -13.08 20.80 -1.95
N THR A 295 -12.76 21.43 -3.06
CA THR A 295 -13.52 22.55 -3.60
C THR A 295 -13.84 22.36 -5.09
N GLY A 296 -14.72 23.22 -5.63
CA GLY A 296 -15.02 23.25 -7.05
C GLY A 296 -15.81 22.04 -7.56
N GLN A 297 -15.55 21.68 -8.84
CA GLN A 297 -16.30 20.64 -9.55
C GLN A 297 -16.07 19.26 -8.96
N ARG A 298 -14.84 18.93 -8.58
CA ARG A 298 -14.52 17.61 -7.98
C ARG A 298 -15.33 17.37 -6.71
N ALA A 299 -15.40 18.36 -5.80
CA ALA A 299 -16.23 18.26 -4.59
C ALA A 299 -17.73 18.10 -4.89
N ALA A 300 -18.21 18.78 -5.95
CA ALA A 300 -19.60 18.62 -6.39
C ALA A 300 -19.87 17.22 -6.94
N ASP A 301 -18.91 16.67 -7.71
CA ASP A 301 -19.01 15.33 -8.29
C ASP A 301 -18.98 14.25 -7.20
N MET A 302 -18.11 14.37 -6.21
CA MET A 302 -18.07 13.47 -5.04
C MET A 302 -19.42 13.45 -4.31
N ARG A 303 -20.04 14.58 -4.10
CA ARG A 303 -21.39 14.65 -3.51
C ARG A 303 -22.46 14.03 -4.39
N ALA A 304 -22.32 14.16 -5.71
CA ALA A 304 -23.31 13.67 -6.67
C ALA A 304 -23.29 12.14 -6.80
N ILE A 305 -22.12 11.50 -6.72
CA ILE A 305 -22.01 10.02 -6.75
C ILE A 305 -22.50 9.34 -5.46
N LEU A 306 -22.63 10.09 -4.36
CA LEU A 306 -23.20 9.57 -3.11
C LEU A 306 -24.73 9.47 -3.13
N ARG A 307 -25.41 10.04 -4.12
CA ARG A 307 -26.85 9.95 -4.32
C ARG A 307 -27.28 8.58 -4.82
N GLU A 308 -28.54 8.25 -4.68
CA GLU A 308 -29.14 7.03 -5.21
C GLU A 308 -30.31 7.39 -6.16
N PRO A 309 -30.17 7.14 -7.47
CA PRO A 309 -28.97 6.63 -8.17
C PRO A 309 -27.86 7.67 -8.24
N PRO A 310 -26.57 7.23 -8.42
CA PRO A 310 -25.45 8.14 -8.60
C PRO A 310 -25.57 8.91 -9.90
N GLU A 311 -25.09 10.16 -9.93
CA GLU A 311 -25.11 10.96 -11.15
C GLU A 311 -24.04 10.48 -12.14
N GLN A 312 -24.47 9.99 -13.30
CA GLN A 312 -23.60 9.35 -14.28
C GLN A 312 -22.46 10.26 -14.80
N ARG A 313 -22.75 11.55 -15.08
CA ARG A 313 -21.72 12.49 -15.56
C ARG A 313 -20.65 12.77 -14.52
N SER A 314 -21.01 12.83 -13.24
CA SER A 314 -20.08 13.01 -12.15
C SER A 314 -19.20 11.77 -11.97
N LEU A 315 -19.79 10.59 -12.12
CA LEU A 315 -19.07 9.33 -12.11
C LEU A 315 -18.04 9.25 -13.24
N GLU A 316 -18.42 9.62 -14.46
CA GLU A 316 -17.54 9.64 -15.63
C GLU A 316 -16.35 10.61 -15.43
N ARG A 317 -16.58 11.78 -14.83
CA ARG A 317 -15.49 12.73 -14.55
C ARG A 317 -14.54 12.21 -13.47
N LEU A 318 -15.05 11.69 -12.36
CA LEU A 318 -14.23 11.12 -11.29
C LEU A 318 -13.44 9.89 -11.79
N SER A 319 -14.05 9.06 -12.64
CA SER A 319 -13.39 7.88 -13.21
C SER A 319 -12.22 8.20 -14.15
N GLN A 320 -11.99 9.47 -14.52
CA GLN A 320 -10.79 9.89 -15.26
C GLN A 320 -9.54 9.86 -14.37
N ASP A 321 -9.70 10.00 -13.07
CA ASP A 321 -8.63 9.81 -12.11
C ASP A 321 -8.45 8.30 -11.85
N PRO A 322 -7.23 7.75 -12.01
CA PRO A 322 -6.98 6.31 -11.84
C PRO A 322 -7.28 5.81 -10.42
N VAL A 323 -7.08 6.62 -9.39
CA VAL A 323 -7.36 6.27 -8.00
C VAL A 323 -8.87 6.18 -7.78
N ASP A 324 -9.63 7.24 -8.14
CA ASP A 324 -11.10 7.25 -8.05
C ASP A 324 -11.72 6.11 -8.87
N HIS A 325 -11.15 5.82 -10.07
CA HIS A 325 -11.56 4.68 -10.88
C HIS A 325 -11.37 3.36 -10.15
N SER A 326 -10.18 3.16 -9.57
CA SER A 326 -9.79 1.88 -8.96
C SER A 326 -10.58 1.56 -7.68
N ILE A 327 -10.83 2.55 -6.82
CA ILE A 327 -11.51 2.32 -5.53
C ILE A 327 -13.04 2.21 -5.64
N THR A 328 -13.61 2.44 -6.81
CA THR A 328 -15.05 2.39 -7.05
C THR A 328 -15.51 1.19 -7.86
N ARG A 329 -14.63 0.31 -8.27
CA ARG A 329 -14.98 -0.91 -9.03
C ARG A 329 -13.90 -1.98 -8.97
N THR A 330 -14.25 -3.21 -9.26
CA THR A 330 -13.26 -4.24 -9.59
C THR A 330 -12.53 -3.83 -10.86
N THR A 331 -11.21 -4.04 -10.91
CA THR A 331 -10.39 -3.73 -12.09
C THR A 331 -9.62 -4.98 -12.51
N CYS A 332 -9.51 -5.23 -13.82
CA CYS A 332 -8.74 -6.33 -14.38
C CYS A 332 -7.89 -5.83 -15.53
N VAL A 333 -6.60 -6.15 -15.54
CA VAL A 333 -5.64 -5.72 -16.56
C VAL A 333 -4.75 -6.88 -16.99
N ALA A 334 -4.50 -7.01 -18.30
CA ALA A 334 -3.53 -7.98 -18.80
C ALA A 334 -2.10 -7.48 -18.49
N THR A 335 -1.32 -8.29 -17.77
CA THR A 335 0.04 -7.94 -17.32
C THR A 335 1.12 -8.74 -18.05
N ARG A 336 0.78 -9.92 -18.58
CA ARG A 336 1.72 -10.77 -19.34
C ARG A 336 1.03 -11.35 -20.56
N LEU A 337 1.80 -11.47 -21.67
CA LEU A 337 1.33 -12.06 -22.92
C LEU A 337 2.47 -12.87 -23.55
N GLU A 338 2.19 -14.11 -23.91
CA GLU A 338 3.11 -15.02 -24.61
C GLU A 338 2.38 -15.77 -25.72
N ALA A 339 2.95 -15.82 -26.93
CA ALA A 339 2.30 -16.49 -28.04
C ALA A 339 3.26 -16.89 -29.16
N GLY A 340 2.93 -18.02 -29.82
CA GLY A 340 3.71 -18.55 -30.95
C GLY A 340 5.04 -19.19 -30.53
N HIS A 341 5.74 -19.80 -31.49
CA HIS A 341 7.02 -20.47 -31.26
C HIS A 341 7.99 -20.35 -32.45
N ALA A 342 7.50 -20.00 -33.63
CA ALA A 342 8.31 -19.84 -34.84
C ALA A 342 7.66 -18.85 -35.83
N ASN A 343 8.50 -18.13 -36.60
CA ASN A 343 8.03 -17.10 -37.53
C ASN A 343 7.24 -17.68 -38.72
N ASN A 344 7.47 -18.92 -39.10
CA ASN A 344 6.86 -19.59 -40.24
C ASN A 344 5.82 -20.66 -39.85
N ALA A 345 5.34 -20.64 -38.61
CA ALA A 345 4.31 -21.55 -38.11
C ALA A 345 3.09 -20.81 -37.58
N LEU A 346 1.91 -21.37 -37.79
CA LEU A 346 0.70 -20.91 -37.09
C LEU A 346 0.82 -21.22 -35.58
N PRO A 347 0.43 -20.31 -34.71
CA PRO A 347 0.62 -20.45 -33.27
C PRO A 347 -0.22 -21.60 -32.70
N GLN A 348 0.42 -22.54 -32.03
CA GLN A 348 -0.24 -23.65 -31.34
C GLN A 348 -0.77 -23.24 -29.97
N ARG A 349 -0.23 -22.13 -29.41
CA ARG A 349 -0.58 -21.62 -28.09
C ARG A 349 -0.48 -20.11 -28.08
N ALA A 350 -1.45 -19.48 -27.40
CA ALA A 350 -1.37 -18.08 -26.97
C ALA A 350 -1.92 -18.00 -25.55
N GLN A 351 -1.23 -17.30 -24.66
CA GLN A 351 -1.63 -17.17 -23.27
C GLN A 351 -1.39 -15.74 -22.76
N ALA A 352 -2.21 -15.32 -21.81
CA ALA A 352 -2.05 -14.07 -21.09
C ALA A 352 -2.28 -14.28 -19.59
N VAL A 353 -1.65 -13.47 -18.75
CA VAL A 353 -2.04 -13.33 -17.35
C VAL A 353 -2.82 -12.04 -17.21
N VAL A 354 -3.96 -12.13 -16.56
CA VAL A 354 -4.83 -11.00 -16.21
C VAL A 354 -4.83 -10.87 -14.71
N ASN A 355 -4.28 -9.75 -14.22
CA ASN A 355 -4.35 -9.39 -12.82
C ASN A 355 -5.65 -8.65 -12.54
N CYS A 356 -6.38 -9.07 -11.54
CA CYS A 356 -7.59 -8.41 -11.07
C CYS A 356 -7.43 -7.93 -9.63
N ARG A 357 -7.93 -6.73 -9.37
CA ARG A 357 -8.10 -6.16 -8.03
C ARG A 357 -9.59 -6.08 -7.77
N ILE A 358 -10.08 -6.96 -6.91
CA ILE A 358 -11.50 -7.25 -6.73
C ILE A 358 -12.03 -6.45 -5.54
N LEU A 359 -13.18 -5.78 -5.71
CA LEU A 359 -13.84 -5.10 -4.60
C LEU A 359 -14.21 -6.08 -3.48
N PRO A 360 -14.10 -5.67 -2.20
CA PRO A 360 -14.63 -6.42 -1.09
C PRO A 360 -16.10 -6.78 -1.28
N GLY A 361 -16.47 -8.00 -0.89
CA GLY A 361 -17.84 -8.54 -1.09
C GLY A 361 -18.00 -9.42 -2.32
N HIS A 362 -17.04 -9.41 -3.26
CA HIS A 362 -17.00 -10.29 -4.42
C HIS A 362 -15.93 -11.36 -4.28
N SER A 363 -16.19 -12.55 -4.84
CA SER A 363 -15.22 -13.65 -4.83
C SER A 363 -14.37 -13.69 -6.10
N PRO A 364 -13.14 -14.23 -6.05
CA PRO A 364 -12.36 -14.51 -7.25
C PRO A 364 -13.11 -15.38 -8.27
N GLU A 365 -13.94 -16.34 -7.83
CA GLU A 365 -14.72 -17.15 -8.75
C GLU A 365 -15.81 -16.34 -9.47
N GLU A 366 -16.50 -15.43 -8.79
CA GLU A 366 -17.46 -14.52 -9.45
C GLU A 366 -16.78 -13.71 -10.56
N VAL A 367 -15.57 -13.21 -10.30
CA VAL A 367 -14.78 -12.47 -11.30
C VAL A 367 -14.33 -13.38 -12.44
N ARG A 368 -13.87 -14.59 -12.16
CA ARG A 368 -13.52 -15.59 -13.20
C ARG A 368 -14.70 -15.86 -14.14
N GLN A 369 -15.89 -16.05 -13.59
CA GLN A 369 -17.11 -16.23 -14.38
C GLN A 369 -17.47 -14.98 -15.20
N ARG A 370 -17.21 -13.80 -14.67
CA ARG A 370 -17.39 -12.55 -15.42
C ARG A 370 -16.40 -12.44 -16.57
N LEU A 371 -15.12 -12.78 -16.35
CA LEU A 371 -14.10 -12.83 -17.40
C LEU A 371 -14.49 -13.76 -18.55
N LEU A 372 -14.98 -14.98 -18.26
CA LEU A 372 -15.47 -15.92 -19.29
C LEU A 372 -16.56 -15.28 -20.17
N LYS A 373 -17.49 -14.54 -19.55
CA LYS A 373 -18.57 -13.85 -20.28
C LYS A 373 -18.06 -12.69 -21.13
N VAL A 374 -17.14 -11.89 -20.58
CA VAL A 374 -16.55 -10.72 -21.26
C VAL A 374 -15.70 -11.17 -22.45
N LEU A 375 -14.87 -12.19 -22.26
CA LEU A 375 -14.01 -12.73 -23.31
C LEU A 375 -14.82 -13.32 -24.48
N GLY A 376 -16.01 -13.87 -24.22
CA GLY A 376 -17.01 -14.22 -25.22
C GLY A 376 -16.55 -15.23 -26.31
N ASP A 377 -15.51 -16.02 -26.02
CA ASP A 377 -14.99 -17.09 -26.91
C ASP A 377 -14.76 -18.37 -26.07
N PRO A 378 -15.52 -19.45 -26.32
CA PRO A 378 -15.40 -20.68 -25.56
C PRO A 378 -14.05 -21.40 -25.73
N ALA A 379 -13.24 -21.03 -26.72
CA ALA A 379 -11.90 -21.55 -26.90
C ALA A 379 -10.85 -20.86 -26.00
N ILE A 380 -11.23 -19.78 -25.32
CA ILE A 380 -10.37 -19.14 -24.30
C ILE A 380 -10.70 -19.79 -22.95
N THR A 381 -9.79 -20.59 -22.42
CA THR A 381 -9.91 -21.09 -21.05
C THR A 381 -9.44 -20.01 -20.06
N VAL A 382 -10.10 -19.92 -18.90
CA VAL A 382 -9.74 -19.00 -17.81
C VAL A 382 -9.53 -19.82 -16.56
N SER A 383 -8.28 -19.97 -16.15
CA SER A 383 -7.89 -20.65 -14.91
C SER A 383 -7.42 -19.64 -13.88
N TYR A 384 -7.74 -19.86 -12.62
CA TYR A 384 -7.17 -19.08 -11.51
C TYR A 384 -5.70 -19.49 -11.32
N LEU A 385 -4.81 -18.52 -11.24
CA LEU A 385 -3.40 -18.72 -10.96
C LEU A 385 -3.15 -18.48 -9.46
N ALA A 386 -2.97 -19.56 -8.73
CA ALA A 386 -2.70 -19.51 -7.30
C ALA A 386 -1.28 -18.98 -7.03
N SER A 387 -1.03 -18.48 -5.82
CA SER A 387 0.26 -17.90 -5.40
C SER A 387 1.44 -18.90 -5.48
N ASP A 388 1.16 -20.20 -5.37
CA ASP A 388 2.14 -21.27 -5.57
C ASP A 388 2.39 -21.62 -7.06
N GLY A 389 1.80 -20.86 -7.98
CA GLY A 389 1.91 -21.05 -9.42
C GLY A 389 0.99 -22.12 -10.00
N LYS A 390 0.16 -22.77 -9.20
CA LYS A 390 -0.80 -23.77 -9.69
C LYS A 390 -1.96 -23.11 -10.42
N LEU A 391 -2.39 -23.77 -11.49
CA LEU A 391 -3.58 -23.40 -12.23
C LEU A 391 -4.78 -24.20 -11.72
N LEU A 392 -5.83 -23.51 -11.35
CA LEU A 392 -7.07 -24.09 -10.88
C LEU A 392 -8.21 -23.75 -11.84
N ASP A 393 -9.04 -24.73 -12.18
CA ASP A 393 -10.20 -24.54 -13.06
C ASP A 393 -11.31 -23.70 -12.41
N LYS A 394 -11.30 -23.63 -11.08
CA LYS A 394 -12.14 -22.75 -10.27
C LYS A 394 -11.26 -21.90 -9.35
N ALA A 395 -11.65 -20.66 -9.19
CA ALA A 395 -11.04 -19.78 -8.19
C ALA A 395 -11.68 -20.01 -6.81
N PRO A 396 -11.05 -19.53 -5.73
CA PRO A 396 -11.67 -19.52 -4.41
C PRO A 396 -13.00 -18.77 -4.41
N GLU A 397 -13.99 -19.32 -3.72
CA GLU A 397 -15.30 -18.67 -3.54
C GLU A 397 -15.35 -17.76 -2.31
N VAL A 398 -14.23 -17.64 -1.60
CA VAL A 398 -14.12 -16.74 -0.45
C VAL A 398 -14.27 -15.31 -0.96
N ARG A 399 -15.37 -14.68 -0.57
CA ARG A 399 -15.62 -13.27 -0.89
C ARG A 399 -14.64 -12.40 -0.14
N GLY A 400 -14.15 -11.37 -0.80
CA GLY A 400 -13.43 -10.31 -0.10
C GLY A 400 -14.30 -9.80 1.07
N PHE A 401 -13.64 -9.56 2.21
CA PHE A 401 -14.36 -9.24 3.43
C PHE A 401 -15.04 -7.89 3.30
N ALA A 402 -16.24 -7.80 3.88
CA ALA A 402 -16.86 -6.50 4.07
C ALA A 402 -15.90 -5.60 4.86
N PRO A 403 -15.76 -4.32 4.50
CA PRO A 403 -14.95 -3.40 5.28
C PRO A 403 -15.34 -3.47 6.75
N PRO A 404 -14.37 -3.45 7.69
CA PRO A 404 -14.67 -3.40 9.10
C PRO A 404 -15.49 -2.15 9.43
N PRO A 405 -16.31 -2.17 10.47
CA PRO A 405 -16.95 -0.96 10.95
C PRO A 405 -15.89 0.06 11.33
N LEU A 406 -16.14 1.33 11.05
CA LEU A 406 -15.25 2.42 11.50
C LEU A 406 -15.42 2.60 13.02
N LEU A 407 -14.64 1.85 13.81
CA LEU A 407 -14.76 1.80 15.26
C LEU A 407 -14.41 3.16 15.89
N PRO A 408 -15.31 3.75 16.70
CA PRO A 408 -15.04 5.01 17.40
C PRO A 408 -13.81 4.93 18.32
N GLU A 409 -13.54 3.78 18.92
CA GLU A 409 -12.35 3.58 19.77
C GLU A 409 -11.03 3.71 19.01
N VAL A 410 -11.01 3.40 17.70
CA VAL A 410 -9.86 3.61 16.82
C VAL A 410 -9.82 5.03 16.28
N LEU A 411 -10.98 5.54 15.81
CA LEU A 411 -11.07 6.83 15.12
C LEU A 411 -10.97 8.04 16.04
N ASN A 412 -11.64 8.01 17.22
CA ASN A 412 -11.70 9.20 18.08
C ASN A 412 -10.31 9.64 18.57
N PRO A 413 -9.43 8.73 19.11
CA PRO A 413 -8.07 9.11 19.48
C PRO A 413 -7.25 9.55 18.27
N LEU A 414 -7.48 8.96 17.09
CA LEU A 414 -6.79 9.32 15.86
C LEU A 414 -7.20 10.72 15.39
N ASP A 415 -8.50 11.01 15.28
CA ASP A 415 -9.04 12.32 14.91
C ASP A 415 -8.52 13.42 15.85
N GLN A 416 -8.52 13.15 17.18
CA GLN A 416 -7.99 14.08 18.16
C GLN A 416 -6.49 14.34 17.94
N LEU A 417 -5.70 13.28 17.85
CA LEU A 417 -4.25 13.40 17.75
C LEU A 417 -3.80 14.02 16.42
N VAL A 418 -4.50 13.71 15.32
CA VAL A 418 -4.27 14.35 14.02
C VAL A 418 -4.54 15.86 14.10
N ALA A 419 -5.66 16.27 14.71
CA ALA A 419 -5.99 17.69 14.86
C ALA A 419 -4.99 18.43 15.74
N GLU A 420 -4.41 17.78 16.77
CA GLU A 420 -3.37 18.34 17.62
C GLU A 420 -2.01 18.45 16.90
N THR A 421 -1.65 17.43 16.13
CA THR A 421 -0.33 17.33 15.47
C THR A 421 -0.27 18.17 14.20
N TRP A 422 -1.35 18.15 13.41
CA TRP A 422 -1.49 18.90 12.16
C TRP A 422 -2.80 19.71 12.18
N PRO A 423 -2.79 20.94 12.75
CA PRO A 423 -4.00 21.75 12.88
C PRO A 423 -4.72 21.95 11.53
N GLY A 424 -5.98 21.59 11.50
CA GLY A 424 -6.82 21.67 10.29
C GLY A 424 -6.87 20.39 9.45
N LEU A 425 -5.97 19.43 9.64
CA LEU A 425 -6.01 18.15 8.97
C LEU A 425 -7.21 17.32 9.43
N LYS A 426 -7.73 16.49 8.52
CA LYS A 426 -8.84 15.55 8.79
C LYS A 426 -8.42 14.13 8.50
N VAL A 427 -8.87 13.19 9.31
CA VAL A 427 -8.75 11.77 9.02
C VAL A 427 -9.77 11.40 7.95
N ILE A 428 -9.28 10.81 6.86
CA ILE A 428 -10.11 10.33 5.74
C ILE A 428 -10.01 8.80 5.69
N PRO A 429 -11.05 8.06 6.10
CA PRO A 429 -11.09 6.63 5.87
C PRO A 429 -11.03 6.34 4.37
N SER A 430 -10.21 5.39 3.97
CA SER A 430 -9.98 5.06 2.56
C SER A 430 -9.93 3.54 2.34
N MET A 431 -9.93 3.17 1.07
CA MET A 431 -9.74 1.79 0.64
C MET A 431 -8.51 1.72 -0.24
N SER A 432 -7.55 0.89 0.12
CA SER A 432 -6.39 0.61 -0.73
C SER A 432 -6.82 -0.13 -2.01
N ALA A 433 -6.27 0.29 -3.14
CA ALA A 433 -6.38 -0.46 -4.39
C ALA A 433 -5.38 -1.64 -4.43
N GLY A 434 -4.40 -1.65 -3.52
CA GLY A 434 -3.45 -2.73 -3.26
C GLY A 434 -4.04 -3.86 -2.43
N ALA A 435 -3.17 -4.72 -1.95
CA ALA A 435 -3.43 -5.76 -0.96
C ALA A 435 -2.17 -5.90 -0.12
N SER A 436 -2.33 -6.15 1.17
CA SER A 436 -1.26 -6.31 2.15
C SER A 436 -1.57 -7.47 3.10
N ASP A 437 -0.79 -7.62 4.16
CA ASP A 437 -1.09 -8.55 5.26
C ASP A 437 -2.46 -8.30 5.92
N ALA A 438 -3.05 -7.11 5.75
CA ALA A 438 -4.41 -6.80 6.20
C ALA A 438 -5.48 -7.67 5.51
N THR A 439 -5.21 -8.18 4.30
CA THR A 439 -6.05 -9.18 3.64
C THR A 439 -6.19 -10.45 4.49
N HIS A 440 -5.10 -10.95 5.09
CA HIS A 440 -5.11 -12.18 5.89
C HIS A 440 -5.81 -11.99 7.23
N THR A 441 -5.57 -10.87 7.91
CA THR A 441 -6.22 -10.57 9.20
C THR A 441 -7.72 -10.31 9.03
N SER A 442 -8.11 -9.57 8.00
CA SER A 442 -9.52 -9.35 7.63
C SER A 442 -10.22 -10.67 7.29
N ALA A 443 -9.52 -11.57 6.57
CA ALA A 443 -9.96 -12.92 6.27
C ALA A 443 -10.26 -13.76 7.51
N ALA A 444 -9.44 -13.59 8.52
CA ALA A 444 -9.61 -14.26 9.80
C ALA A 444 -10.68 -13.64 10.71
N GLY A 445 -11.38 -12.60 10.23
CA GLY A 445 -12.45 -11.88 10.96
C GLY A 445 -11.92 -10.84 11.95
N LEU A 446 -10.68 -10.41 11.81
CA LEU A 446 -10.09 -9.35 12.63
C LEU A 446 -10.24 -8.00 11.90
N PRO A 447 -11.02 -7.04 12.42
CA PRO A 447 -11.11 -5.70 11.84
C PRO A 447 -9.73 -5.08 11.73
N THR A 448 -9.29 -4.71 10.52
CA THR A 448 -7.94 -4.21 10.28
C THR A 448 -7.99 -2.79 9.74
N TYR A 449 -7.15 -1.93 10.29
CA TYR A 449 -6.95 -0.54 9.89
C TYR A 449 -5.47 -0.32 9.60
N THR A 450 -5.16 0.22 8.44
CA THR A 450 -3.78 0.44 8.03
C THR A 450 -3.46 1.92 8.01
N PHE A 451 -2.43 2.31 8.76
CA PHE A 451 -1.88 3.65 8.74
C PHE A 451 -0.47 3.69 9.33
N SER A 452 0.34 4.57 8.81
CA SER A 452 1.58 5.02 9.45
C SER A 452 1.61 6.55 9.41
N PRO A 453 1.95 7.23 10.52
CA PRO A 453 1.93 8.69 10.56
C PRO A 453 3.10 9.34 9.83
N LEU A 454 3.69 8.63 8.87
CA LEU A 454 4.71 9.17 7.97
C LEU A 454 4.08 10.12 6.94
N THR A 455 4.85 11.16 6.61
CA THR A 455 4.47 12.15 5.61
C THR A 455 5.12 11.80 4.28
N ILE A 456 4.33 11.78 3.22
CA ILE A 456 4.79 11.57 1.85
C ILE A 456 4.17 12.59 0.90
N ASP A 457 4.93 12.97 -0.13
CA ASP A 457 4.43 13.60 -1.33
C ASP A 457 4.29 12.50 -2.40
N PRO A 458 3.09 12.25 -2.96
CA PRO A 458 2.90 11.21 -3.96
C PRO A 458 3.80 11.34 -5.20
N ASP A 459 4.25 12.57 -5.52
CA ASP A 459 5.21 12.80 -6.61
C ASP A 459 6.64 12.36 -6.24
N ASP A 460 6.95 12.12 -4.97
CA ASP A 460 8.23 11.59 -4.47
C ASP A 460 8.07 10.22 -3.79
N ASP A 461 7.03 9.50 -4.12
CA ASP A 461 6.86 8.12 -3.69
C ASP A 461 7.92 7.22 -4.35
N ARG A 462 8.71 6.55 -3.51
CA ARG A 462 9.80 5.66 -3.93
C ARG A 462 9.69 4.26 -3.36
N GLU A 463 8.51 3.92 -2.87
CA GLU A 463 8.17 2.56 -2.50
C GLU A 463 8.50 1.59 -3.65
N HIS A 464 9.15 0.47 -3.37
CA HIS A 464 9.69 -0.49 -4.35
C HIS A 464 10.68 0.10 -5.38
N GLY A 465 10.89 1.41 -5.35
CA GLY A 465 11.76 2.14 -6.28
C GLY A 465 13.24 2.19 -5.86
N ARG A 466 14.02 2.96 -6.63
CA ARG A 466 15.41 3.28 -6.30
C ARG A 466 15.46 4.44 -5.31
N ASP A 467 16.49 4.42 -4.46
CA ASP A 467 16.74 5.50 -3.50
C ASP A 467 15.51 5.77 -2.61
N GLU A 468 14.86 4.68 -2.16
CA GLU A 468 13.77 4.75 -1.20
C GLU A 468 14.21 5.54 0.03
N ARG A 469 13.32 6.41 0.54
CA ARG A 469 13.66 7.35 1.60
C ARG A 469 12.46 7.82 2.39
N ILE A 470 12.69 8.22 3.62
CA ILE A 470 11.71 8.96 4.44
C ILE A 470 12.30 10.25 4.95
N GLY A 471 11.49 11.29 5.14
CA GLY A 471 11.92 12.56 5.74
C GLY A 471 12.32 12.37 7.19
N VAL A 472 13.49 12.90 7.59
CA VAL A 472 13.99 12.84 8.98
C VAL A 472 12.99 13.48 9.96
N ALA A 473 12.47 14.65 9.62
CA ALA A 473 11.48 15.34 10.44
C ALA A 473 10.17 14.56 10.54
N SER A 474 9.70 13.98 9.41
CA SER A 474 8.53 13.13 9.37
C SER A 474 8.68 11.89 10.25
N PHE A 475 9.83 11.21 10.20
CA PHE A 475 10.10 10.04 11.01
C PHE A 475 10.03 10.31 12.51
N TYR A 476 10.65 11.41 12.98
CA TYR A 476 10.60 11.75 14.41
C TYR A 476 9.23 12.25 14.85
N GLN A 477 8.51 12.99 14.00
CA GLN A 477 7.12 13.35 14.28
C GLN A 477 6.22 12.12 14.38
N ALA A 478 6.41 11.16 13.47
CA ALA A 478 5.69 9.89 13.46
C ALA A 478 6.01 9.03 14.71
N ASN A 479 7.25 9.06 15.21
CA ASN A 479 7.65 8.37 16.44
C ASN A 479 6.85 8.87 17.66
N GLU A 480 6.76 10.17 17.86
CA GLU A 480 5.96 10.75 18.95
C GLU A 480 4.46 10.52 18.77
N PHE A 481 3.97 10.61 17.51
CA PHE A 481 2.56 10.35 17.19
C PHE A 481 2.17 8.91 17.52
N MET A 482 2.93 7.91 17.05
CA MET A 482 2.63 6.49 17.30
C MET A 482 2.61 6.16 18.77
N TYR A 483 3.59 6.66 19.55
CA TYR A 483 3.60 6.49 20.99
C TYR A 483 2.35 7.11 21.66
N ARG A 484 2.00 8.34 21.33
CA ARG A 484 0.83 9.02 21.89
C ARG A 484 -0.47 8.31 21.51
N TYR A 485 -0.59 7.90 20.26
CA TYR A 485 -1.77 7.20 19.77
C TYR A 485 -2.00 5.88 20.51
N LEU A 486 -0.96 5.04 20.63
CA LEU A 486 -1.07 3.77 21.37
C LEU A 486 -1.40 4.00 22.84
N LYS A 487 -0.83 5.02 23.46
CA LYS A 487 -1.14 5.37 24.84
C LYS A 487 -2.60 5.79 25.02
N MET A 488 -3.13 6.62 24.12
CA MET A 488 -4.54 7.06 24.13
C MET A 488 -5.50 5.89 23.87
N LEU A 489 -5.20 5.07 22.85
CA LEU A 489 -6.01 3.93 22.43
C LEU A 489 -6.17 2.88 23.52
N THR A 490 -5.17 2.76 24.39
CA THR A 490 -5.10 1.65 25.36
C THR A 490 -5.16 2.10 26.82
N ALA A 491 -5.42 3.38 27.09
CA ALA A 491 -5.50 3.92 28.45
C ALA A 491 -6.77 3.54 29.19
N HIS A 492 -7.86 3.24 28.48
CA HIS A 492 -9.21 2.99 29.03
C HIS A 492 -9.75 1.65 28.58
#